data_58ed53a7767aad25c783067bc048f694
#
_entry.id   58ed53a7767aad25c783067bc048f694
#
_cell.length_a   1.000
_cell.length_b   1.000
_cell.length_c   1.000
_cell.angle_alpha   90.00
_cell.angle_beta   90.00
_cell.angle_gamma   90.00
#
_symmetry.space_group_name_H-M   'P 1'
#
loop_
_entity.id
_entity.type
_entity.pdbx_description
1 polymer ?
#
loop_
_entity_poly.entity_id
_entity_poly.type
_entity_poly.pdbx_seq_one_letter_code
_entity_poly.pdbx_strand_id
1 'polypeptide(L)'
;TLADAAKSLVGSKNVSLSFAPTTSNDRLAGFSGDGKTMTSRMLDGTFPPYRHLLPTDSVTTAVVEVAPFLDSVRRVALVTDKTVPLRLEFKDGGVSLEAGAGEEAQATETIDVLLNGEPISIAFNPTFLADGLQAVGTPFVQISFTGSNKPAILTGRTEPNGPSIENYRYLLMPMRYAS
;
A
#
# COMPACT_ATOMS: atom_id res chain seq x y z
N THR A 1 9.00 -13.69 12.69
CA THR A 1 7.73 -13.12 12.19
C THR A 1 7.07 -14.03 11.14
N LEU A 2 5.82 -13.74 10.72
CA LEU A 2 5.13 -14.49 9.65
C LEU A 2 5.93 -14.45 8.32
N ALA A 3 6.52 -13.30 7.99
CA ALA A 3 7.36 -13.16 6.81
C ALA A 3 8.62 -14.06 6.85
N ASP A 4 9.24 -14.22 8.00
CA ASP A 4 10.41 -15.08 8.15
C ASP A 4 10.03 -16.55 8.04
N ALA A 5 8.87 -16.93 8.60
CA ALA A 5 8.32 -18.27 8.43
C ALA A 5 8.04 -18.57 6.95
N ALA A 6 7.40 -17.66 6.25
CA ALA A 6 7.14 -17.79 4.81
C ALA A 6 8.44 -17.95 4.00
N LYS A 7 9.46 -17.11 4.25
CA LYS A 7 10.77 -17.19 3.59
C LYS A 7 11.48 -18.52 3.84
N SER A 8 11.42 -19.03 5.06
CA SER A 8 12.10 -20.29 5.40
C SER A 8 11.45 -21.53 4.79
N LEU A 9 10.16 -21.44 4.46
CA LEU A 9 9.36 -22.52 3.88
C LEU A 9 9.18 -22.37 2.36
N VAL A 10 9.84 -21.40 1.74
CA VAL A 10 9.87 -21.27 0.26
C VAL A 10 10.42 -22.55 -0.34
N GLY A 11 9.71 -23.09 -1.32
CA GLY A 11 10.04 -24.37 -1.97
C GLY A 11 9.31 -25.59 -1.38
N SER A 12 8.68 -25.48 -0.23
CA SER A 12 7.84 -26.55 0.29
C SER A 12 6.58 -26.71 -0.57
N LYS A 13 6.26 -27.93 -0.98
CA LYS A 13 5.04 -28.22 -1.76
C LYS A 13 3.77 -27.91 -0.99
N ASN A 14 3.81 -28.20 0.32
CA ASN A 14 2.70 -27.92 1.24
C ASN A 14 3.26 -27.34 2.54
N VAL A 15 2.54 -26.40 3.12
CA VAL A 15 2.82 -25.83 4.42
C VAL A 15 1.62 -26.09 5.32
N SER A 16 1.86 -26.73 6.46
CA SER A 16 0.85 -26.94 7.50
C SER A 16 0.89 -25.78 8.50
N LEU A 17 -0.26 -25.23 8.82
CA LEU A 17 -0.45 -24.21 9.84
C LEU A 17 -1.20 -24.83 11.02
N SER A 18 -0.64 -24.70 12.21
CA SER A 18 -1.25 -25.20 13.44
C SER A 18 -1.39 -24.04 14.43
N PHE A 19 -2.51 -24.00 15.12
CA PHE A 19 -2.78 -22.98 16.13
C PHE A 19 -3.04 -23.65 17.47
N ALA A 20 -2.48 -23.10 18.55
CA ALA A 20 -2.82 -23.55 19.89
C ALA A 20 -4.31 -23.39 20.14
N PRO A 21 -4.97 -24.31 20.87
CA PRO A 21 -6.38 -24.19 21.22
C PRO A 21 -6.64 -22.88 21.97
N THR A 22 -7.80 -22.28 21.73
CA THR A 22 -8.22 -21.01 22.38
C THR A 22 -8.32 -21.11 23.90
N THR A 23 -8.39 -22.34 24.43
CA THR A 23 -8.41 -22.65 25.87
C THR A 23 -6.99 -22.68 26.48
N SER A 24 -5.94 -22.67 25.67
CA SER A 24 -4.56 -22.63 26.12
C SER A 24 -4.10 -21.20 26.37
N ASN A 25 -3.34 -20.99 27.45
CA ASN A 25 -2.63 -19.71 27.66
C ASN A 25 -1.47 -19.51 26.68
N ASP A 26 -1.07 -20.57 25.97
CA ASP A 26 -0.01 -20.51 24.97
C ASP A 26 -0.59 -20.12 23.62
N ARG A 27 -0.45 -18.85 23.29
CA ARG A 27 -0.88 -18.31 21.99
C ARG A 27 0.22 -18.53 20.95
N LEU A 28 0.33 -19.77 20.48
CA LEU A 28 1.33 -20.18 19.50
C LEU A 28 0.70 -20.52 18.17
N ALA A 29 1.36 -20.08 17.11
CA ALA A 29 1.14 -20.54 15.73
C ALA A 29 2.35 -21.37 15.30
N GLY A 30 2.12 -22.55 14.77
CA GLY A 30 3.13 -23.44 14.21
C GLY A 30 3.05 -23.44 12.68
N PHE A 31 4.20 -23.51 12.04
CA PHE A 31 4.36 -23.61 10.59
C PHE A 31 5.29 -24.78 10.31
N SER A 32 4.87 -25.72 9.47
CA SER A 32 5.73 -26.86 9.11
C SER A 32 5.63 -27.20 7.63
N GLY A 33 6.76 -27.58 7.03
CA GLY A 33 6.87 -28.01 5.65
C GLY A 33 8.27 -28.56 5.36
N ASP A 34 8.34 -29.65 4.59
CA ASP A 34 9.58 -30.30 4.16
C ASP A 34 10.62 -30.51 5.27
N GLY A 35 10.17 -31.05 6.43
CA GLY A 35 11.01 -31.34 7.57
C GLY A 35 11.44 -30.13 8.41
N LYS A 36 11.00 -28.91 8.06
CA LYS A 36 11.22 -27.70 8.86
C LYS A 36 10.00 -27.40 9.69
N THR A 37 10.21 -27.00 10.93
CA THR A 37 9.14 -26.55 11.83
C THR A 37 9.54 -25.25 12.52
N MET A 38 8.62 -24.29 12.54
CA MET A 38 8.79 -23.01 13.20
C MET A 38 7.57 -22.70 14.06
N THR A 39 7.78 -21.99 15.14
CA THR A 39 6.70 -21.47 15.99
C THR A 39 6.84 -19.97 16.16
N SER A 40 5.72 -19.30 16.29
CA SER A 40 5.64 -17.87 16.60
C SER A 40 4.54 -17.61 17.60
N ARG A 41 4.72 -16.59 18.44
CA ARG A 41 3.64 -16.11 19.29
C ARG A 41 2.63 -15.34 18.47
N MET A 42 1.36 -15.58 18.71
CA MET A 42 0.27 -14.76 18.19
C MET A 42 0.11 -13.50 19.03
N LEU A 43 -0.26 -12.41 18.40
CA LEU A 43 -0.62 -11.17 19.09
C LEU A 43 -1.96 -11.33 19.82
N ASP A 44 -2.06 -10.66 20.95
CA ASP A 44 -3.30 -10.53 21.70
C ASP A 44 -4.21 -9.47 21.06
N GLY A 45 -5.51 -9.71 21.13
CA GLY A 45 -6.51 -8.74 20.74
C GLY A 45 -7.48 -9.23 19.65
N THR A 46 -8.55 -8.48 19.51
CA THR A 46 -9.51 -8.68 18.41
C THR A 46 -8.98 -8.00 17.16
N PHE A 47 -9.01 -8.69 16.03
CA PHE A 47 -8.64 -8.08 14.75
C PHE A 47 -9.58 -6.89 14.47
N PRO A 48 -9.04 -5.70 14.13
CA PRO A 48 -9.86 -4.52 13.88
C PRO A 48 -10.90 -4.76 12.79
N PRO A 49 -12.14 -4.28 12.95
CA PRO A 49 -13.19 -4.40 11.94
C PRO A 49 -12.88 -3.44 10.76
N TYR A 50 -12.04 -3.86 9.84
CA TYR A 50 -11.51 -3.03 8.73
C TYR A 50 -12.54 -2.75 7.62
N ARG A 51 -13.60 -3.53 7.51
CA ARG A 51 -14.55 -3.43 6.38
C ARG A 51 -15.21 -2.07 6.27
N HIS A 52 -15.49 -1.41 7.41
CA HIS A 52 -16.06 -0.07 7.42
C HIS A 52 -15.07 1.04 7.03
N LEU A 53 -13.76 0.71 6.99
CA LEU A 53 -12.73 1.63 6.51
C LEU A 53 -12.59 1.61 4.98
N LEU A 54 -13.12 0.57 4.33
CA LEU A 54 -13.10 0.45 2.87
C LEU A 54 -14.29 1.24 2.30
N PRO A 55 -14.07 2.37 1.62
CA PRO A 55 -15.16 3.12 1.00
C PRO A 55 -15.82 2.28 -0.10
N THR A 56 -17.11 2.41 -0.23
CA THR A 56 -17.91 1.78 -1.30
C THR A 56 -17.93 2.63 -2.57
N ASP A 57 -17.78 3.94 -2.41
CA ASP A 57 -17.85 4.90 -3.50
C ASP A 57 -16.57 5.73 -3.56
N SER A 58 -16.19 6.14 -4.76
CA SER A 58 -15.08 7.07 -5.00
C SER A 58 -15.55 8.26 -5.80
N VAL A 59 -15.08 9.45 -5.45
CA VAL A 59 -15.39 10.70 -6.17
C VAL A 59 -14.37 10.97 -7.28
N THR A 60 -13.15 10.47 -7.10
CA THR A 60 -12.06 10.58 -8.08
C THR A 60 -11.29 9.27 -8.14
N THR A 61 -10.93 8.85 -9.33
CA THR A 61 -10.03 7.72 -9.56
C THR A 61 -8.87 8.14 -10.45
N ALA A 62 -7.68 7.67 -10.12
CA ALA A 62 -6.46 7.87 -10.91
C ALA A 62 -5.89 6.51 -11.31
N VAL A 63 -5.55 6.33 -12.58
CA VAL A 63 -4.87 5.13 -13.08
C VAL A 63 -3.47 5.51 -13.51
N VAL A 64 -2.47 4.83 -12.96
CA VAL A 64 -1.05 5.13 -13.16
C VAL A 64 -0.31 3.84 -13.48
N GLU A 65 0.72 3.91 -14.33
CA GLU A 65 1.63 2.80 -14.54
C GLU A 65 2.49 2.56 -13.29
N VAL A 66 2.54 1.32 -12.81
CA VAL A 66 3.14 0.99 -11.51
C VAL A 66 4.64 1.22 -11.50
N ALA A 67 5.37 0.77 -12.52
CA ALA A 67 6.83 0.82 -12.51
C ALA A 67 7.38 2.27 -12.47
N PRO A 68 7.02 3.18 -13.39
CA PRO A 68 7.48 4.57 -13.32
C PRO A 68 7.00 5.29 -12.07
N PHE A 69 5.77 5.00 -11.61
CA PHE A 69 5.25 5.61 -10.38
C PHE A 69 6.05 5.19 -9.14
N LEU A 70 6.30 3.89 -8.99
CA LEU A 70 7.10 3.36 -7.88
C LEU A 70 8.52 3.94 -7.88
N ASP A 71 9.14 4.04 -9.05
CA ASP A 71 10.48 4.60 -9.19
C ASP A 71 10.51 6.09 -8.83
N SER A 72 9.50 6.87 -9.26
CA SER A 72 9.35 8.27 -8.89
C SER A 72 9.12 8.44 -7.38
N VAL A 73 8.25 7.65 -6.78
CA VAL A 73 8.04 7.65 -5.32
C VAL A 73 9.35 7.39 -4.57
N ARG A 74 10.14 6.42 -5.02
CA ARG A 74 11.44 6.09 -4.40
C ARG A 74 12.45 7.21 -4.54
N ARG A 75 12.56 7.82 -5.73
CA ARG A 75 13.51 8.94 -5.96
C ARG A 75 13.13 10.15 -5.12
N VAL A 76 11.87 10.56 -5.17
CA VAL A 76 11.41 11.72 -4.42
C VAL A 76 11.50 11.49 -2.90
N ALA A 77 11.33 10.24 -2.45
CA ALA A 77 11.49 9.89 -1.04
C ALA A 77 12.94 9.99 -0.53
N LEU A 78 13.95 10.05 -1.39
CA LEU A 78 15.37 10.18 -0.98
C LEU A 78 15.67 11.53 -0.31
N VAL A 79 14.90 12.56 -0.60
CA VAL A 79 15.09 13.90 -0.03
C VAL A 79 14.24 14.15 1.21
N THR A 80 13.54 13.13 1.71
CA THR A 80 12.67 13.26 2.89
C THR A 80 13.11 12.32 4.00
N ASP A 81 12.91 12.75 5.24
CA ASP A 81 12.89 11.85 6.37
C ASP A 81 11.59 11.01 6.35
N LYS A 82 11.61 9.84 6.99
CA LYS A 82 10.46 8.92 7.05
C LYS A 82 9.18 9.53 7.64
N THR A 83 9.31 10.67 8.29
CA THR A 83 8.21 11.40 8.93
C THR A 83 7.61 12.49 8.03
N VAL A 84 8.30 12.88 6.96
CA VAL A 84 7.83 13.90 6.03
C VAL A 84 6.94 13.26 4.97
N PRO A 85 5.71 13.77 4.79
CA PRO A 85 4.79 13.21 3.80
C PRO A 85 5.24 13.52 2.37
N LEU A 86 5.00 12.57 1.47
CA LEU A 86 5.05 12.77 0.03
C LEU A 86 3.70 13.34 -0.40
N ARG A 87 3.70 14.56 -0.94
CA ARG A 87 2.52 15.20 -1.50
C ARG A 87 2.34 14.76 -2.95
N LEU A 88 1.10 14.42 -3.28
CA LEU A 88 0.66 14.04 -4.62
C LEU A 88 -0.43 15.00 -5.06
N GLU A 89 -0.27 15.61 -6.21
CA GLU A 89 -1.30 16.45 -6.82
C GLU A 89 -1.71 15.83 -8.15
N PHE A 90 -2.90 15.23 -8.17
CA PHE A 90 -3.49 14.61 -9.36
C PHE A 90 -4.30 15.65 -10.13
N LYS A 91 -3.92 15.83 -11.40
CA LYS A 91 -4.61 16.70 -12.36
C LYS A 91 -4.86 15.92 -13.65
N ASP A 92 -5.65 16.49 -14.53
CA ASP A 92 -5.84 15.90 -15.85
C ASP A 92 -4.47 15.76 -16.58
N GLY A 93 -4.18 14.54 -17.02
CA GLY A 93 -2.95 14.18 -17.72
C GLY A 93 -1.72 13.93 -16.86
N GLY A 94 -1.70 14.29 -15.56
CA GLY A 94 -0.50 14.10 -14.76
C GLY A 94 -0.69 14.06 -13.25
N VAL A 95 0.21 13.38 -12.55
CA VAL A 95 0.38 13.50 -11.11
C VAL A 95 1.75 14.08 -10.79
N SER A 96 1.75 15.16 -10.02
CA SER A 96 2.96 15.77 -9.47
C SER A 96 3.26 15.16 -8.09
N LEU A 97 4.50 14.70 -7.90
CA LEU A 97 5.01 14.19 -6.64
C LEU A 97 5.95 15.26 -6.06
N GLU A 98 5.68 15.69 -4.85
CA GLU A 98 6.48 16.71 -4.16
C GLU A 98 6.88 16.19 -2.78
N ALA A 99 8.15 16.31 -2.46
CA ALA A 99 8.70 15.99 -1.16
C ALA A 99 9.77 16.98 -0.74
N GLY A 100 9.91 17.16 0.57
CA GLY A 100 10.79 18.13 1.18
C GLY A 100 10.05 19.25 1.86
N ALA A 101 10.61 19.77 2.95
CA ALA A 101 10.13 20.92 3.68
C ALA A 101 11.31 21.85 4.00
N GLY A 102 11.22 23.13 3.60
CA GLY A 102 12.24 24.13 3.86
C GLY A 102 13.29 24.28 2.77
N GLU A 103 14.45 24.85 3.12
CA GLU A 103 15.49 25.27 2.17
C GLU A 103 16.49 24.15 1.82
N GLU A 104 16.49 23.01 2.51
CA GLU A 104 17.60 22.05 2.45
C GLU A 104 17.52 21.03 1.31
N ALA A 105 16.34 20.54 0.98
CA ALA A 105 16.15 19.64 -0.17
C ALA A 105 14.67 19.59 -0.61
N GLN A 106 14.45 19.75 -1.89
CA GLN A 106 13.13 19.57 -2.51
C GLN A 106 13.27 18.70 -3.76
N ALA A 107 12.34 17.79 -3.96
CA ALA A 107 12.24 17.03 -5.19
C ALA A 107 10.81 17.10 -5.72
N THR A 108 10.70 17.30 -7.03
CA THR A 108 9.43 17.30 -7.75
C THR A 108 9.58 16.44 -8.99
N GLU A 109 8.64 15.52 -9.18
CA GLU A 109 8.53 14.72 -10.40
C GLU A 109 7.08 14.74 -10.88
N THR A 110 6.90 14.54 -12.18
CA THR A 110 5.56 14.43 -12.78
C THR A 110 5.52 13.19 -13.67
N ILE A 111 4.46 12.42 -13.55
CA ILE A 111 4.20 11.25 -14.37
C ILE A 111 2.78 11.27 -14.92
N ASP A 112 2.57 10.55 -16.02
CA ASP A 112 1.27 10.50 -16.68
C ASP A 112 0.23 9.76 -15.81
N VAL A 113 -1.00 10.25 -15.85
CA VAL A 113 -2.15 9.67 -15.15
C VAL A 113 -3.40 9.76 -16.00
N LEU A 114 -4.24 8.74 -15.94
CA LEU A 114 -5.62 8.82 -16.38
C LEU A 114 -6.49 9.18 -15.17
N LEU A 115 -6.94 10.42 -15.10
CA LEU A 115 -7.79 10.91 -14.04
C LEU A 115 -9.26 10.85 -14.47
N ASN A 116 -10.11 10.33 -13.58
CA ASN A 116 -11.55 10.38 -13.73
C ASN A 116 -12.15 11.00 -12.45
N GLY A 117 -12.78 12.15 -12.58
CA GLY A 117 -13.28 12.97 -11.48
C GLY A 117 -12.47 14.26 -11.33
N GLU A 118 -12.70 14.98 -10.24
CA GLU A 118 -12.06 16.26 -9.97
C GLU A 118 -10.58 16.11 -9.55
N PRO A 119 -9.74 17.10 -9.86
CA PRO A 119 -8.36 17.15 -9.35
C PRO A 119 -8.32 17.00 -7.84
N ILE A 120 -7.30 16.29 -7.34
CA ILE A 120 -7.16 16.04 -5.90
C ILE A 120 -5.70 16.14 -5.46
N SER A 121 -5.48 16.80 -4.31
CA SER A 121 -4.20 16.87 -3.63
C SER A 121 -4.28 16.07 -2.33
N ILE A 122 -3.33 15.17 -2.11
CA ILE A 122 -3.29 14.26 -0.96
C ILE A 122 -1.83 13.97 -0.62
N ALA A 123 -1.56 13.65 0.65
CA ALA A 123 -0.22 13.29 1.07
C ALA A 123 -0.19 11.92 1.75
N PHE A 124 0.86 11.16 1.49
CA PHE A 124 1.04 9.83 2.05
C PHE A 124 2.45 9.64 2.62
N ASN A 125 2.58 8.66 3.50
CA ASN A 125 3.87 8.14 3.86
C ASN A 125 4.49 7.44 2.63
N PRO A 126 5.67 7.88 2.14
CA PRO A 126 6.26 7.33 0.93
C PRO A 126 6.59 5.84 1.05
N THR A 127 6.96 5.36 2.23
CA THR A 127 7.23 3.92 2.45
C THR A 127 5.96 3.08 2.25
N PHE A 128 4.85 3.49 2.85
CA PHE A 128 3.59 2.74 2.72
C PHE A 128 3.03 2.81 1.30
N LEU A 129 3.18 3.96 0.62
CA LEU A 129 2.80 4.06 -0.79
C LEU A 129 3.63 3.12 -1.66
N ALA A 130 4.96 3.11 -1.48
CA ALA A 130 5.85 2.21 -2.21
C ALA A 130 5.55 0.73 -1.94
N ASP A 131 5.27 0.35 -0.69
CA ASP A 131 4.89 -1.02 -0.31
C ASP A 131 3.60 -1.45 -1.02
N GLY A 132 2.59 -0.57 -1.04
CA GLY A 132 1.32 -0.84 -1.74
C GLY A 132 1.50 -1.01 -3.25
N LEU A 133 2.28 -0.13 -3.88
CA LEU A 133 2.59 -0.20 -5.31
C LEU A 133 3.37 -1.47 -5.65
N GLN A 134 4.36 -1.84 -4.84
CA GLN A 134 5.14 -3.06 -5.06
C GLN A 134 4.31 -4.33 -4.92
N ALA A 135 3.31 -4.34 -4.03
CA ALA A 135 2.50 -5.52 -3.75
C ALA A 135 1.31 -5.69 -4.70
N VAL A 136 0.96 -4.69 -5.51
CA VAL A 136 -0.23 -4.75 -6.38
C VAL A 136 -0.11 -5.83 -7.47
N GLY A 137 1.11 -6.11 -7.96
CA GLY A 137 1.39 -7.23 -8.87
C GLY A 137 0.81 -7.09 -10.29
N THR A 138 0.44 -5.89 -10.71
CA THR A 138 -0.14 -5.59 -12.04
C THR A 138 0.60 -4.43 -12.69
N PRO A 139 0.55 -4.28 -14.05
CA PRO A 139 1.20 -3.17 -14.75
C PRO A 139 0.67 -1.78 -14.34
N PHE A 140 -0.62 -1.67 -14.04
CA PHE A 140 -1.26 -0.42 -13.65
C PHE A 140 -1.89 -0.55 -12.27
N VAL A 141 -1.93 0.56 -11.55
CA VAL A 141 -2.66 0.73 -10.31
C VAL A 141 -3.78 1.74 -10.48
N GLN A 142 -4.96 1.40 -9.99
CA GLN A 142 -6.01 2.38 -9.76
C GLN A 142 -5.96 2.84 -8.32
N ILE A 143 -5.97 4.15 -8.13
CA ILE A 143 -6.10 4.78 -6.81
C ILE A 143 -7.47 5.43 -6.75
N SER A 144 -8.28 5.02 -5.81
CA SER A 144 -9.65 5.51 -5.61
C SER A 144 -9.71 6.43 -4.40
N PHE A 145 -10.22 7.65 -4.58
CA PHE A 145 -10.28 8.68 -3.57
C PHE A 145 -11.73 9.02 -3.22
N THR A 146 -11.97 9.26 -1.94
CA THR A 146 -13.23 9.82 -1.42
C THR A 146 -13.06 11.25 -0.88
N GLY A 147 -11.83 11.76 -0.88
CA GLY A 147 -11.45 13.11 -0.46
C GLY A 147 -10.00 13.20 0.00
N SER A 148 -9.47 14.41 0.06
CA SER A 148 -8.05 14.68 0.36
C SER A 148 -7.58 14.22 1.75
N ASN A 149 -8.49 14.13 2.72
CA ASN A 149 -8.20 13.74 4.09
C ASN A 149 -8.82 12.38 4.47
N LYS A 150 -9.23 11.60 3.48
CA LYS A 150 -9.82 10.27 3.68
C LYS A 150 -8.92 9.19 3.09
N PRO A 151 -9.03 7.93 3.58
CA PRO A 151 -8.25 6.84 3.03
C PRO A 151 -8.43 6.70 1.52
N ALA A 152 -7.33 6.38 0.82
CA ALA A 152 -7.36 5.97 -0.57
C ALA A 152 -7.24 4.44 -0.68
N ILE A 153 -7.81 3.88 -1.73
CA ILE A 153 -7.73 2.44 -2.02
C ILE A 153 -6.94 2.23 -3.31
N LEU A 154 -5.92 1.39 -3.22
CA LEU A 154 -5.17 0.91 -4.36
C LEU A 154 -5.71 -0.46 -4.80
N THR A 155 -6.00 -0.60 -6.09
CA THR A 155 -6.38 -1.86 -6.74
C THR A 155 -5.57 -2.03 -8.02
N GLY A 156 -5.34 -3.29 -8.45
CA GLY A 156 -4.60 -3.56 -9.67
C GLY A 156 -5.44 -3.40 -10.94
N ARG A 157 -4.77 -3.13 -12.06
CA ARG A 157 -5.33 -3.21 -13.42
C ARG A 157 -4.32 -3.83 -14.38
N THR A 158 -4.78 -4.63 -15.32
CA THR A 158 -3.93 -5.17 -16.41
C THR A 158 -3.75 -4.17 -17.54
N GLU A 159 -4.73 -3.30 -17.75
CA GLU A 159 -4.78 -2.27 -18.79
C GLU A 159 -5.28 -0.96 -18.21
N PRO A 160 -4.87 0.22 -18.76
CA PRO A 160 -5.26 1.51 -18.23
C PRO A 160 -6.78 1.71 -18.16
N ASN A 161 -7.49 1.29 -19.20
CA ASN A 161 -8.95 1.42 -19.33
C ASN A 161 -9.71 0.12 -18.98
N GLY A 162 -9.00 -0.94 -18.55
CA GLY A 162 -9.60 -2.20 -18.13
C GLY A 162 -10.30 -2.10 -16.78
N PRO A 163 -11.01 -3.15 -16.34
CA PRO A 163 -11.61 -3.19 -15.00
C PRO A 163 -10.54 -3.30 -13.91
N SER A 164 -10.86 -2.82 -12.72
CA SER A 164 -10.02 -3.06 -11.54
C SER A 164 -10.10 -4.51 -11.08
N ILE A 165 -8.97 -5.03 -10.60
CA ILE A 165 -8.86 -6.39 -10.07
C ILE A 165 -9.10 -6.35 -8.56
N GLU A 166 -10.23 -6.90 -8.13
CA GLU A 166 -10.72 -6.77 -6.76
C GLU A 166 -10.10 -7.78 -5.76
N ASN A 167 -9.23 -8.68 -6.22
CA ASN A 167 -8.56 -9.67 -5.36
C ASN A 167 -7.47 -9.08 -4.46
N TYR A 168 -7.02 -7.85 -4.75
CA TYR A 168 -6.09 -7.08 -3.94
C TYR A 168 -6.65 -5.69 -3.70
N ARG A 169 -6.71 -5.29 -2.45
CA ARG A 169 -7.08 -3.95 -2.01
C ARG A 169 -6.11 -3.49 -0.94
N TYR A 170 -5.44 -2.39 -1.19
CA TYR A 170 -4.55 -1.78 -0.22
C TYR A 170 -5.11 -0.43 0.22
N LEU A 171 -5.45 -0.33 1.49
CA LEU A 171 -5.94 0.90 2.08
C LEU A 171 -4.76 1.74 2.56
N LEU A 172 -4.66 2.96 2.07
CA LEU A 172 -3.60 3.90 2.41
C LEU A 172 -4.18 5.13 3.11
N MET A 173 -3.77 5.33 4.37
CA MET A 173 -4.19 6.48 5.16
C MET A 173 -3.42 7.73 4.75
N PRO A 174 -4.09 8.87 4.52
CA PRO A 174 -3.41 10.12 4.24
C PRO A 174 -2.71 10.66 5.48
N MET A 175 -1.63 11.38 5.25
CA MET A 175 -0.94 12.18 6.26
C MET A 175 -1.42 13.63 6.18
N ARG A 176 -1.50 14.29 7.33
CA ARG A 176 -1.71 15.73 7.37
C ARG A 176 -0.40 16.43 6.99
N TYR A 177 -0.48 17.42 6.13
CA TYR A 177 0.62 18.32 5.83
C TYR A 177 0.15 19.76 6.05
N ALA A 178 1.05 20.60 6.55
CA ALA A 178 0.80 22.03 6.62
C ALA A 178 0.85 22.59 5.19
N SER A 179 -0.20 23.28 4.79
CA SER A 179 -0.26 24.04 3.53
C SER A 179 0.54 25.34 3.67
#